data_9761207b328b19d349e65cf41c4a1097
#
_entry.id   9761207b328b19d349e65cf41c4a1097
#
_cell.length_a   1.000
_cell.length_b   1.000
_cell.length_c   1.000
_cell.angle_alpha   90.00
_cell.angle_beta   90.00
_cell.angle_gamma   90.00
#
_symmetry.space_group_name_H-M   'P 1'
#
loop_
_entity.id
_entity.type
_entity.pdbx_description
1 polymer ?
#
loop_
_entity_poly.entity_id
_entity_poly.type
_entity_poly.pdbx_seq_one_letter_code
_entity_poly.pdbx_strand_id
1 'polypeptide(L)'
;MRRLSYCFLLAVLLAAACGKSTEDQVRAAVGNFDNAQLGETQIQVEDLQARGDVATAEVTVKTAVKLRKKEGVWQVEEIRLGDRRWEKAEHLLAVLNAERAQAGRQDLERITQGLERYRQANSKPPQVPDFRALVDLLTPRFMDQIIRFDPWSRPYRYQSRADGYDLRSAGPDGLFDTDDDVVAESMP
;
A
#
# COMPACT_ATOMS: atom_id res chain seq x y z
N MET A 1 58.27 55.02 -21.98
CA MET A 1 57.33 54.72 -20.90
C MET A 1 56.34 53.66 -21.37
N ARG A 2 56.63 52.40 -21.00
CA ARG A 2 55.76 51.25 -21.38
C ARG A 2 54.92 50.87 -20.19
N ARG A 3 53.61 50.94 -20.30
CA ARG A 3 52.65 50.47 -19.29
C ARG A 3 52.39 48.98 -19.56
N LEU A 4 52.81 48.13 -18.60
CA LEU A 4 52.42 46.72 -18.53
C LEU A 4 50.99 46.67 -17.93
N SER A 5 50.06 46.17 -18.72
CA SER A 5 48.74 45.75 -18.24
C SER A 5 48.81 44.31 -17.80
N TYR A 6 48.67 44.07 -16.49
CA TYR A 6 48.48 42.72 -15.96
C TYR A 6 47.00 42.34 -16.10
N CYS A 7 46.74 41.39 -17.02
CA CYS A 7 45.43 40.74 -17.09
C CYS A 7 45.44 39.62 -16.04
N PHE A 8 44.71 39.84 -14.95
CA PHE A 8 44.42 38.77 -13.97
C PHE A 8 43.36 37.85 -14.55
N LEU A 9 43.75 36.69 -15.04
CA LEU A 9 42.83 35.60 -15.40
C LEU A 9 42.39 34.93 -14.09
N LEU A 10 41.15 35.25 -13.65
CA LEU A 10 40.49 34.59 -12.55
C LEU A 10 39.99 33.23 -13.07
N ALA A 11 40.72 32.16 -12.84
CA ALA A 11 40.29 30.79 -13.07
C ALA A 11 39.30 30.42 -11.96
N VAL A 12 38.00 30.52 -12.26
CA VAL A 12 36.93 29.96 -11.42
C VAL A 12 37.00 28.44 -11.57
N LEU A 13 37.63 27.78 -10.61
CA LEU A 13 37.52 26.33 -10.42
C LEU A 13 36.08 26.05 -9.97
N LEU A 14 35.21 25.71 -10.89
CA LEU A 14 33.98 24.99 -10.62
C LEU A 14 34.36 23.60 -10.09
N ALA A 15 34.46 23.48 -8.76
CA ALA A 15 34.43 22.19 -8.12
C ALA A 15 33.02 21.61 -8.39
N ALA A 16 32.93 20.74 -9.38
CA ALA A 16 31.76 19.88 -9.56
C ALA A 16 31.64 19.05 -8.27
N ALA A 17 30.80 19.50 -7.36
CA ALA A 17 30.35 18.65 -6.26
C ALA A 17 29.68 17.44 -6.90
N CYS A 18 30.37 16.32 -6.93
CA CYS A 18 29.88 15.02 -7.36
C CYS A 18 28.90 14.52 -6.30
N GLY A 19 27.77 15.20 -6.15
CA GLY A 19 26.64 14.74 -5.37
C GLY A 19 25.97 13.61 -6.14
N LYS A 20 25.68 12.50 -5.48
CA LYS A 20 24.86 11.44 -6.07
C LYS A 20 23.57 12.03 -6.59
N SER A 21 23.13 11.61 -7.79
CA SER A 21 21.84 12.02 -8.34
C SER A 21 20.71 11.59 -7.39
N THR A 22 19.54 12.22 -7.48
CA THR A 22 18.37 11.81 -6.70
C THR A 22 18.00 10.35 -7.01
N GLU A 23 18.15 9.92 -8.26
CA GLU A 23 17.95 8.54 -8.67
C GLU A 23 18.93 7.57 -7.97
N ASP A 24 20.22 7.91 -7.90
CA ASP A 24 21.22 7.09 -7.19
C ASP A 24 20.92 7.00 -5.70
N GLN A 25 20.42 8.08 -5.10
CA GLN A 25 20.02 8.11 -3.70
C GLN A 25 18.79 7.23 -3.46
N VAL A 26 17.78 7.29 -4.32
CA VAL A 26 16.58 6.43 -4.27
C VAL A 26 16.98 4.97 -4.49
N ARG A 27 17.81 4.67 -5.49
CA ARG A 27 18.30 3.31 -5.75
C ARG A 27 19.06 2.75 -4.53
N ALA A 28 19.90 3.56 -3.91
CA ALA A 28 20.62 3.16 -2.69
C ALA A 28 19.68 2.95 -1.50
N ALA A 29 18.63 3.78 -1.34
CA ALA A 29 17.64 3.62 -0.28
C ALA A 29 16.85 2.31 -0.45
N VAL A 30 16.39 2.01 -1.68
CA VAL A 30 15.72 0.75 -2.01
C VAL A 30 16.65 -0.44 -1.80
N GLY A 31 17.92 -0.33 -2.24
CA GLY A 31 18.92 -1.39 -2.07
C GLY A 31 19.22 -1.72 -0.62
N ASN A 32 19.10 -0.74 0.27
CA ASN A 32 19.33 -0.90 1.71
C ASN A 32 18.03 -1.15 2.50
N PHE A 33 16.87 -1.18 1.84
CA PHE A 33 15.61 -1.42 2.51
C PHE A 33 15.66 -2.74 3.28
N ASP A 34 15.35 -2.71 4.55
CA ASP A 34 15.46 -3.84 5.48
C ASP A 34 16.87 -4.52 5.45
N ASN A 35 17.94 -3.73 5.31
CA ASN A 35 19.34 -4.22 5.19
C ASN A 35 19.50 -5.25 4.04
N ALA A 36 18.73 -5.13 2.97
CA ALA A 36 18.68 -6.09 1.89
C ALA A 36 19.99 -6.21 1.10
N GLN A 37 20.79 -5.14 1.06
CA GLN A 37 22.03 -5.08 0.28
C GLN A 37 21.85 -5.55 -1.18
N LEU A 38 20.74 -5.12 -1.82
CA LEU A 38 20.50 -5.41 -3.21
C LEU A 38 21.55 -4.69 -4.08
N GLY A 39 22.18 -5.41 -5.00
CA GLY A 39 23.13 -4.83 -5.94
C GLY A 39 22.46 -3.81 -6.87
N GLU A 40 23.19 -2.77 -7.28
CA GLU A 40 22.69 -1.70 -8.17
C GLU A 40 22.06 -2.23 -9.46
N THR A 41 22.57 -3.35 -9.99
CA THR A 41 22.06 -4.00 -11.21
C THR A 41 20.73 -4.73 -11.03
N GLN A 42 20.26 -4.87 -9.79
CA GLN A 42 19.03 -5.57 -9.46
C GLN A 42 17.84 -4.60 -9.26
N ILE A 43 18.11 -3.30 -9.31
CA ILE A 43 17.13 -2.24 -9.06
C ILE A 43 17.09 -1.31 -10.27
N GLN A 44 15.90 -1.14 -10.84
CA GLN A 44 15.60 -0.12 -11.85
C GLN A 44 14.64 0.88 -11.24
N VAL A 45 14.96 2.17 -11.35
CA VAL A 45 14.12 3.27 -10.86
C VAL A 45 13.50 3.96 -12.06
N GLU A 46 12.19 4.07 -12.08
CA GLU A 46 11.39 4.68 -13.15
C GLU A 46 10.45 5.73 -12.54
N ASP A 47 9.99 6.67 -13.36
CA ASP A 47 9.01 7.71 -13.00
C ASP A 47 9.31 8.46 -11.69
N LEU A 48 10.59 8.77 -11.47
CA LEU A 48 11.04 9.50 -10.28
C LEU A 48 10.50 10.95 -10.27
N GLN A 49 9.74 11.27 -9.25
CA GLN A 49 9.26 12.63 -8.97
C GLN A 49 9.71 13.03 -7.57
N ALA A 50 10.46 14.14 -7.46
CA ALA A 50 10.95 14.67 -6.19
C ALA A 50 10.42 16.10 -5.96
N ARG A 51 9.99 16.36 -4.71
CA ARG A 51 9.59 17.71 -4.24
C ARG A 51 10.13 17.93 -2.83
N GLY A 52 11.15 18.80 -2.69
CA GLY A 52 11.82 19.01 -1.42
C GLY A 52 12.43 17.70 -0.90
N ASP A 53 12.02 17.31 0.30
CA ASP A 53 12.54 16.12 1.00
C ASP A 53 11.72 14.84 0.73
N VAL A 54 10.74 14.90 -0.18
CA VAL A 54 9.88 13.75 -0.53
C VAL A 54 10.10 13.38 -1.99
N ALA A 55 10.28 12.09 -2.24
CA ALA A 55 10.34 11.54 -3.60
C ALA A 55 9.37 10.35 -3.73
N THR A 56 8.75 10.24 -4.92
CA THR A 56 7.98 9.08 -5.34
C THR A 56 8.63 8.52 -6.59
N ALA A 57 8.79 7.21 -6.66
CA ALA A 57 9.35 6.53 -7.82
C ALA A 57 8.66 5.19 -8.04
N GLU A 58 8.56 4.77 -9.29
CA GLU A 58 8.29 3.37 -9.62
C GLU A 58 9.61 2.61 -9.63
N VAL A 59 9.65 1.44 -8.98
CA VAL A 59 10.88 0.68 -8.82
C VAL A 59 10.66 -0.78 -9.18
N THR A 60 11.48 -1.28 -10.12
CA THR A 60 11.54 -2.71 -10.45
C THR A 60 12.72 -3.35 -9.71
N VAL A 61 12.43 -4.40 -8.93
CA VAL A 61 13.44 -5.19 -8.24
C VAL A 61 13.50 -6.60 -8.84
N LYS A 62 14.68 -7.01 -9.28
CA LYS A 62 14.88 -8.37 -9.79
C LYS A 62 14.74 -9.39 -8.66
N THR A 63 13.80 -10.32 -8.82
CA THR A 63 13.55 -11.39 -7.87
C THR A 63 13.65 -12.76 -8.54
N ALA A 64 13.89 -13.80 -7.75
CA ALA A 64 13.85 -15.18 -8.18
C ALA A 64 12.74 -15.93 -7.45
N VAL A 65 12.07 -16.85 -8.13
CA VAL A 65 11.02 -17.69 -7.57
C VAL A 65 11.32 -19.18 -7.78
N LYS A 66 11.02 -19.98 -6.78
CA LYS A 66 10.91 -21.43 -6.92
C LYS A 66 9.45 -21.80 -7.05
N LEU A 67 9.16 -22.66 -7.99
CA LEU A 67 7.81 -23.11 -8.32
C LEU A 67 7.71 -24.60 -8.07
N ARG A 68 6.57 -25.04 -7.53
CA ARG A 68 6.20 -26.44 -7.40
C ARG A 68 4.87 -26.69 -8.09
N LYS A 69 4.79 -27.80 -8.84
CA LYS A 69 3.54 -28.22 -9.47
C LYS A 69 2.70 -29.02 -8.47
N LYS A 70 1.50 -28.53 -8.13
CA LYS A 70 0.51 -29.23 -7.29
C LYS A 70 -0.78 -29.36 -8.08
N GLU A 71 -1.31 -30.56 -8.17
CA GLU A 71 -2.56 -30.85 -8.88
C GLU A 71 -2.62 -30.29 -10.31
N GLY A 72 -1.47 -30.35 -11.00
CA GLY A 72 -1.37 -29.83 -12.38
C GLY A 72 -1.06 -28.33 -12.50
N VAL A 73 -1.17 -27.54 -11.43
CA VAL A 73 -0.97 -26.08 -11.41
C VAL A 73 0.40 -25.74 -10.80
N TRP A 74 1.14 -24.83 -11.44
CA TRP A 74 2.38 -24.28 -10.91
C TRP A 74 2.07 -23.24 -9.82
N GLN A 75 2.64 -23.44 -8.63
CA GLN A 75 2.51 -22.53 -7.48
C GLN A 75 3.88 -22.03 -7.06
N VAL A 76 3.96 -20.76 -6.64
CA VAL A 76 5.18 -20.18 -6.06
C VAL A 76 5.37 -20.76 -4.66
N GLU A 77 6.49 -21.43 -4.42
CA GLU A 77 6.83 -22.04 -3.13
C GLU A 77 7.75 -21.12 -2.32
N GLU A 78 8.77 -20.56 -2.98
CA GLU A 78 9.74 -19.68 -2.35
C GLU A 78 10.07 -18.50 -3.25
N ILE A 79 10.40 -17.37 -2.62
CA ILE A 79 10.80 -16.11 -3.27
C ILE A 79 12.16 -15.71 -2.70
N ARG A 80 13.02 -15.13 -3.56
CA ARG A 80 14.30 -14.58 -3.15
C ARG A 80 14.49 -13.20 -3.77
N LEU A 81 14.65 -12.18 -2.94
CA LEU A 81 15.03 -10.84 -3.36
C LEU A 81 16.55 -10.73 -3.43
N GLY A 82 17.08 -10.39 -4.60
CA GLY A 82 18.54 -10.31 -4.82
C GLY A 82 19.25 -11.61 -4.47
N ASP A 83 20.34 -11.52 -3.72
CA ASP A 83 21.15 -12.66 -3.27
C ASP A 83 20.84 -13.14 -1.85
N ARG A 84 19.70 -12.70 -1.30
CA ARG A 84 19.24 -13.11 0.03
C ARG A 84 18.86 -14.59 0.07
N ARG A 85 18.55 -15.08 1.28
CA ARG A 85 18.02 -16.42 1.45
C ARG A 85 16.63 -16.55 0.79
N TRP A 86 16.26 -17.77 0.50
CA TRP A 86 14.93 -18.11 0.04
C TRP A 86 13.92 -18.02 1.20
N GLU A 87 12.84 -17.30 0.98
CA GLU A 87 11.73 -17.16 1.92
C GLU A 87 10.51 -17.90 1.38
N LYS A 88 9.78 -18.59 2.25
CA LYS A 88 8.54 -19.25 1.85
C LYS A 88 7.48 -18.22 1.45
N ALA A 89 6.90 -18.37 0.26
CA ALA A 89 5.86 -17.49 -0.24
C ALA A 89 4.66 -17.43 0.72
N GLU A 90 4.28 -18.55 1.32
CA GLU A 90 3.19 -18.61 2.29
C GLU A 90 3.41 -17.72 3.52
N HIS A 91 4.64 -17.62 4.03
CA HIS A 91 4.96 -16.76 5.18
C HIS A 91 4.84 -15.28 4.81
N LEU A 92 5.35 -14.88 3.64
CA LEU A 92 5.23 -13.50 3.17
C LEU A 92 3.77 -13.11 2.96
N LEU A 93 2.98 -13.99 2.35
CA LEU A 93 1.55 -13.78 2.16
C LEU A 93 0.79 -13.73 3.48
N ALA A 94 1.14 -14.58 4.46
CA ALA A 94 0.52 -14.58 5.78
C ALA A 94 0.74 -13.24 6.51
N VAL A 95 1.97 -12.71 6.51
CA VAL A 95 2.28 -11.41 7.11
C VAL A 95 1.51 -10.29 6.41
N LEU A 96 1.54 -10.26 5.07
CA LEU A 96 0.83 -9.25 4.29
C LEU A 96 -0.69 -9.30 4.52
N ASN A 97 -1.27 -10.50 4.59
CA ASN A 97 -2.69 -10.68 4.86
C ASN A 97 -3.06 -10.30 6.30
N ALA A 98 -2.19 -10.53 7.28
CA ALA A 98 -2.40 -10.07 8.65
C ALA A 98 -2.47 -8.54 8.75
N GLU A 99 -1.56 -7.82 8.09
CA GLU A 99 -1.57 -6.36 8.01
C GLU A 99 -2.84 -5.84 7.30
N ARG A 100 -3.20 -6.46 6.18
CA ARG A 100 -4.44 -6.13 5.47
C ARG A 100 -5.68 -6.37 6.32
N ALA A 101 -5.75 -7.49 7.03
CA ALA A 101 -6.87 -7.77 7.94
C ALA A 101 -6.96 -6.74 9.06
N GLN A 102 -5.83 -6.26 9.59
CA GLN A 102 -5.81 -5.18 10.57
C GLN A 102 -6.33 -3.87 9.98
N ALA A 103 -5.88 -3.49 8.79
CA ALA A 103 -6.39 -2.31 8.08
C ALA A 103 -7.90 -2.45 7.79
N GLY A 104 -8.35 -3.63 7.36
CA GLY A 104 -9.77 -3.91 7.14
C GLY A 104 -10.62 -3.76 8.40
N ARG A 105 -10.14 -4.20 9.56
CA ARG A 105 -10.83 -3.98 10.85
C ARG A 105 -10.97 -2.49 11.16
N GLN A 106 -9.92 -1.70 10.94
CA GLN A 106 -9.98 -0.25 11.15
C GLN A 106 -10.98 0.43 10.21
N ASP A 107 -11.05 0.00 8.95
CA ASP A 107 -12.05 0.52 8.01
C ASP A 107 -13.48 0.15 8.44
N LEU A 108 -13.70 -1.11 8.82
CA LEU A 108 -14.99 -1.57 9.33
C LEU A 108 -15.41 -0.79 10.59
N GLU A 109 -14.49 -0.50 11.50
CA GLU A 109 -14.75 0.31 12.67
C GLU A 109 -15.22 1.74 12.29
N ARG A 110 -14.53 2.39 11.33
CA ARG A 110 -14.93 3.73 10.85
C ARG A 110 -16.31 3.72 10.21
N ILE A 111 -16.59 2.70 9.37
CA ILE A 111 -17.89 2.55 8.72
C ILE A 111 -18.98 2.30 9.78
N THR A 112 -18.71 1.44 10.77
CA THR A 112 -19.62 1.18 11.90
C THR A 112 -19.93 2.44 12.66
N GLN A 113 -18.95 3.28 12.98
CA GLN A 113 -19.18 4.57 13.63
C GLN A 113 -20.06 5.49 12.77
N GLY A 114 -19.87 5.49 11.45
CA GLY A 114 -20.74 6.22 10.52
C GLY A 114 -22.18 5.69 10.53
N LEU A 115 -22.35 4.37 10.55
CA LEU A 115 -23.65 3.71 10.63
C LEU A 115 -24.37 4.03 11.94
N GLU A 116 -23.67 4.06 13.06
CA GLU A 116 -24.24 4.42 14.36
C GLU A 116 -24.71 5.87 14.40
N ARG A 117 -23.94 6.82 13.88
CA ARG A 117 -24.36 8.22 13.73
C ARG A 117 -25.61 8.36 12.87
N TYR A 118 -25.68 7.59 11.77
CA TYR A 118 -26.86 7.54 10.91
C TYR A 118 -28.07 6.96 11.67
N ARG A 119 -27.91 5.86 12.40
CA ARG A 119 -28.96 5.21 13.20
C ARG A 119 -29.52 6.17 14.26
N GLN A 120 -28.65 6.90 14.96
CA GLN A 120 -29.06 7.90 15.95
C GLN A 120 -29.92 9.01 15.34
N ALA A 121 -29.62 9.43 14.12
CA ALA A 121 -30.38 10.47 13.42
C ALA A 121 -31.69 9.96 12.78
N ASN A 122 -31.76 8.68 12.41
CA ASN A 122 -32.84 8.12 11.58
C ASN A 122 -33.59 6.95 12.25
N SER A 123 -33.17 6.53 13.46
CA SER A 123 -33.75 5.43 14.27
C SER A 123 -33.68 4.03 13.63
N LYS A 124 -33.09 3.88 12.46
CA LYS A 124 -32.96 2.61 11.71
C LYS A 124 -31.64 2.59 10.93
N PRO A 125 -31.06 1.40 10.70
CA PRO A 125 -29.95 1.27 9.79
C PRO A 125 -30.34 1.62 8.34
N PRO A 126 -29.40 2.10 7.51
CA PRO A 126 -29.67 2.44 6.13
C PRO A 126 -30.21 1.25 5.32
N GLN A 127 -31.25 1.48 4.53
CA GLN A 127 -31.73 0.52 3.55
C GLN A 127 -31.20 0.93 2.17
N VAL A 128 -30.14 0.30 1.73
CA VAL A 128 -29.45 0.62 0.46
C VAL A 128 -29.21 -0.66 -0.34
N PRO A 129 -29.14 -0.57 -1.68
CA PRO A 129 -29.00 -1.74 -2.55
C PRO A 129 -27.61 -2.41 -2.47
N ASP A 130 -26.57 -1.65 -2.17
CA ASP A 130 -25.20 -2.12 -2.16
C ASP A 130 -24.31 -1.25 -1.26
N PHE A 131 -23.06 -1.68 -1.08
CA PHE A 131 -22.08 -0.99 -0.26
C PHE A 131 -21.68 0.39 -0.83
N ARG A 132 -21.66 0.56 -2.15
CA ARG A 132 -21.37 1.86 -2.76
C ARG A 132 -22.41 2.91 -2.38
N ALA A 133 -23.69 2.55 -2.49
CA ALA A 133 -24.79 3.41 -2.08
C ALA A 133 -24.75 3.73 -0.58
N LEU A 134 -24.27 2.79 0.27
CA LEU A 134 -24.01 3.04 1.67
C LEU A 134 -22.97 4.13 1.88
N VAL A 135 -21.81 4.02 1.23
CA VAL A 135 -20.72 4.99 1.35
C VAL A 135 -21.20 6.37 0.90
N ASP A 136 -21.89 6.45 -0.25
CA ASP A 136 -22.40 7.71 -0.78
C ASP A 136 -23.45 8.35 0.17
N LEU A 137 -24.23 7.55 0.89
CA LEU A 137 -25.20 8.01 1.88
C LEU A 137 -24.51 8.52 3.17
N LEU A 138 -23.47 7.82 3.64
CA LEU A 138 -22.79 8.16 4.88
C LEU A 138 -21.86 9.37 4.72
N THR A 139 -21.27 9.57 3.55
CA THR A 139 -20.26 10.61 3.31
C THR A 139 -20.91 11.86 2.71
N PRO A 140 -20.55 13.08 3.16
CA PRO A 140 -19.62 13.40 4.26
C PRO A 140 -20.32 13.55 5.64
N ARG A 141 -21.65 13.37 5.71
CA ARG A 141 -22.45 13.79 6.88
C ARG A 141 -22.20 12.94 8.13
N PHE A 142 -21.99 11.66 7.95
CA PHE A 142 -21.85 10.68 9.05
C PHE A 142 -20.46 10.04 9.07
N MET A 143 -19.70 10.18 7.97
CA MET A 143 -18.35 9.69 7.83
C MET A 143 -17.55 10.70 6.98
N ASP A 144 -16.37 11.10 7.42
CA ASP A 144 -15.51 12.08 6.77
C ASP A 144 -14.60 11.47 5.68
N GLN A 145 -14.42 10.17 5.71
CA GLN A 145 -13.56 9.41 4.80
C GLN A 145 -14.37 8.54 3.83
N ILE A 146 -14.01 8.55 2.55
CA ILE A 146 -14.60 7.69 1.54
C ILE A 146 -13.85 6.35 1.52
N ILE A 147 -14.49 5.27 1.99
CA ILE A 147 -13.96 3.91 2.00
C ILE A 147 -14.81 3.07 1.05
N ARG A 148 -14.28 2.73 -0.14
CA ARG A 148 -15.01 1.99 -1.17
C ARG A 148 -14.59 0.55 -1.32
N PHE A 149 -13.35 0.25 -0.98
CA PHE A 149 -12.74 -1.07 -1.16
C PHE A 149 -12.02 -1.49 0.11
N ASP A 150 -12.01 -2.78 0.33
CA ASP A 150 -11.22 -3.40 1.37
C ASP A 150 -9.71 -3.43 1.01
N PRO A 151 -8.83 -3.82 1.92
CA PRO A 151 -7.39 -3.89 1.67
C PRO A 151 -6.98 -4.91 0.59
N TRP A 152 -7.87 -5.76 0.12
CA TRP A 152 -7.67 -6.64 -1.04
C TRP A 152 -8.30 -6.10 -2.33
N SER A 153 -8.71 -4.79 -2.33
CA SER A 153 -9.28 -4.08 -3.47
C SER A 153 -10.65 -4.62 -3.92
N ARG A 154 -11.46 -5.13 -2.98
CA ARG A 154 -12.82 -5.62 -3.21
C ARG A 154 -13.81 -4.78 -2.41
N PRO A 155 -15.08 -4.63 -2.88
CA PRO A 155 -16.10 -3.95 -2.08
C PRO A 155 -16.43 -4.75 -0.82
N TYR A 156 -16.66 -4.06 0.30
CA TYR A 156 -17.27 -4.66 1.47
C TYR A 156 -18.69 -5.13 1.17
N ARG A 157 -19.18 -6.12 1.91
CA ARG A 157 -20.59 -6.50 1.90
C ARG A 157 -21.32 -5.78 3.03
N TYR A 158 -22.41 -5.11 2.69
CA TYR A 158 -23.36 -4.54 3.65
C TYR A 158 -24.74 -5.10 3.40
N GLN A 159 -25.39 -5.60 4.44
CA GLN A 159 -26.78 -6.08 4.40
C GLN A 159 -27.50 -5.58 5.65
N SER A 160 -28.54 -4.76 5.43
CA SER A 160 -29.41 -4.35 6.51
C SER A 160 -30.32 -5.50 6.96
N ARG A 161 -30.53 -5.62 8.29
CA ARG A 161 -31.39 -6.63 8.92
C ARG A 161 -32.42 -5.91 9.80
N ALA A 162 -33.45 -6.64 10.28
CA ALA A 162 -34.49 -6.08 11.14
C ALA A 162 -33.88 -5.46 12.43
N ASP A 163 -32.92 -6.15 13.03
CA ASP A 163 -32.33 -5.78 14.32
C ASP A 163 -30.89 -5.26 14.21
N GLY A 164 -30.44 -4.89 12.98
CA GLY A 164 -29.08 -4.42 12.78
C GLY A 164 -28.61 -4.51 11.33
N TYR A 165 -27.39 -4.91 11.15
CA TYR A 165 -26.77 -5.08 9.83
C TYR A 165 -25.67 -6.13 9.87
N ASP A 166 -25.29 -6.62 8.69
CA ASP A 166 -24.09 -7.42 8.45
C ASP A 166 -23.13 -6.58 7.60
N LEU A 167 -21.92 -6.37 8.09
CA LEU A 167 -20.87 -5.61 7.41
C LEU A 167 -19.56 -6.38 7.50
N ARG A 168 -18.98 -6.74 6.35
CA ARG A 168 -17.73 -7.53 6.30
C ARG A 168 -16.95 -7.39 5.00
N SER A 169 -15.66 -7.70 5.06
CA SER A 169 -14.80 -7.99 3.92
C SER A 169 -14.73 -9.50 3.70
N ALA A 170 -14.60 -9.92 2.46
CA ALA A 170 -14.40 -11.32 2.06
C ALA A 170 -12.97 -11.84 2.30
N GLY A 171 -12.14 -11.10 3.04
CA GLY A 171 -10.80 -11.53 3.39
C GLY A 171 -9.85 -11.85 2.22
N PRO A 172 -8.79 -12.58 2.49
CA PRO A 172 -7.78 -12.95 1.49
C PRO A 172 -8.31 -13.80 0.33
N ASP A 173 -9.20 -14.76 0.57
CA ASP A 173 -9.70 -15.68 -0.46
C ASP A 173 -10.74 -15.04 -1.40
N GLY A 174 -11.38 -13.94 -0.96
CA GLY A 174 -12.37 -13.20 -1.72
C GLY A 174 -13.74 -13.87 -1.78
N LEU A 175 -13.98 -14.85 -0.93
CA LEU A 175 -15.26 -15.53 -0.79
C LEU A 175 -15.89 -15.11 0.53
N PHE A 176 -17.16 -14.72 0.51
CA PHE A 176 -17.90 -14.42 1.72
C PHE A 176 -18.34 -15.70 2.43
N ASP A 177 -18.48 -15.60 3.74
CA ASP A 177 -18.93 -16.66 4.63
C ASP A 177 -17.89 -17.77 4.80
N THR A 178 -16.61 -17.37 4.81
CA THR A 178 -15.45 -18.21 5.11
C THR A 178 -14.75 -17.75 6.39
N ASP A 179 -13.81 -18.56 6.91
CA ASP A 179 -13.15 -18.33 8.19
C ASP A 179 -12.19 -17.12 8.16
N ASP A 180 -11.81 -16.65 6.98
CA ASP A 180 -10.91 -15.52 6.80
C ASP A 180 -11.63 -14.19 6.54
N ASP A 181 -12.97 -14.17 6.58
CA ASP A 181 -13.77 -12.95 6.56
C ASP A 181 -13.34 -12.00 7.69
N VAL A 182 -13.20 -10.73 7.36
CA VAL A 182 -13.04 -9.68 8.37
C VAL A 182 -14.41 -9.07 8.63
N VAL A 183 -14.94 -9.31 9.83
CA VAL A 183 -16.30 -8.91 10.21
C VAL A 183 -16.24 -7.69 11.13
N ALA A 184 -17.18 -6.75 10.95
CA ALA A 184 -17.38 -5.67 11.91
C ALA A 184 -17.89 -6.23 13.24
N GLU A 185 -17.28 -5.80 14.35
CA GLU A 185 -17.86 -6.07 15.66
C GLU A 185 -19.19 -5.33 15.77
N SER A 186 -20.28 -6.08 15.93
CA SER A 186 -21.59 -5.46 16.19
C SER A 186 -21.53 -4.80 17.57
N MET A 187 -21.65 -3.47 17.62
CA MET A 187 -21.95 -2.82 18.89
C MET A 187 -23.39 -3.19 19.31
N PRO A 188 -23.60 -3.53 20.58
CA PRO A 188 -24.90 -3.91 21.11
C PRO A 188 -25.92 -2.78 21.06
#